data_69ec3d4993b666225bef587eb1f79a6a
#
_entry.id   69ec3d4993b666225bef587eb1f79a6a
#
_cell.length_a   1.000
_cell.length_b   1.000
_cell.length_c   1.000
_cell.angle_alpha   90.00
_cell.angle_beta   90.00
_cell.angle_gamma   90.00
#
_symmetry.space_group_name_H-M   'P 1'
#
loop_
_entity.id
_entity.type
_entity.pdbx_description
1 polymer ?
#
loop_
_entity_poly.entity_id
_entity_poly.type
_entity_poly.pdbx_seq_one_letter_code
_entity_poly.pdbx_strand_id
1 'polypeptide(L)'
;LGLHPVAVNKLAAFIKKASREAQIIISTQSVNLVDNFEPEDIIVVDRKDNATVFNRLDSENLAHWLEDYSLGEIWEKNVIGGQPLN
;
A
#
# COMPACT_ATOMS: atom_id res chain seq x y z
N LEU A 1 13.77 3.68 11.13
CA LEU A 1 14.82 3.59 10.13
C LEU A 1 14.23 3.34 8.76
N GLY A 2 14.46 4.26 7.85
CA GLY A 2 14.01 4.09 6.48
C GLY A 2 15.09 3.41 5.64
N LEU A 3 14.66 2.62 4.68
CA LEU A 3 15.55 2.09 3.66
C LEU A 3 15.70 3.12 2.55
N HIS A 4 16.85 3.13 1.90
CA HIS A 4 17.04 3.95 0.72
C HIS A 4 16.02 3.54 -0.36
N PRO A 5 15.44 4.49 -1.13
CA PRO A 5 14.44 4.17 -2.15
C PRO A 5 14.87 3.07 -3.13
N VAL A 6 16.14 3.03 -3.51
CA VAL A 6 16.65 1.95 -4.39
C VAL A 6 16.53 0.60 -3.71
N ALA A 7 16.84 0.53 -2.41
CA ALA A 7 16.72 -0.73 -1.66
C ALA A 7 15.25 -1.15 -1.52
N VAL A 8 14.35 -0.19 -1.31
CA VAL A 8 12.90 -0.47 -1.25
C VAL A 8 12.39 -1.02 -2.58
N ASN A 9 12.83 -0.43 -3.70
CA ASN A 9 12.41 -0.90 -5.02
C ASN A 9 12.93 -2.33 -5.30
N LYS A 10 14.15 -2.64 -4.86
CA LYS A 10 14.69 -4.00 -5.00
C LYS A 10 13.94 -4.99 -4.14
N LEU A 11 13.56 -4.60 -2.93
CA LEU A 11 12.75 -5.42 -2.04
C LEU A 11 11.39 -5.71 -2.68
N ALA A 12 10.74 -4.70 -3.23
CA ALA A 12 9.45 -4.87 -3.91
C ALA A 12 9.56 -5.84 -5.08
N ALA A 13 10.61 -5.73 -5.88
CA ALA A 13 10.84 -6.64 -7.01
C ALA A 13 11.01 -8.08 -6.53
N PHE A 14 11.76 -8.28 -5.44
CA PHE A 14 11.94 -9.60 -4.83
C PHE A 14 10.60 -10.17 -4.35
N ILE A 15 9.79 -9.35 -3.67
CA ILE A 15 8.48 -9.76 -3.18
C ILE A 15 7.57 -10.18 -4.33
N LYS A 16 7.53 -9.41 -5.40
CA LYS A 16 6.72 -9.74 -6.58
C LYS A 16 7.13 -11.06 -7.20
N LYS A 17 8.44 -11.29 -7.29
CA LYS A 17 8.96 -12.55 -7.82
C LYS A 17 8.57 -13.71 -6.93
N ALA A 18 8.78 -13.59 -5.62
CA ALA A 18 8.46 -14.64 -4.65
C ALA A 18 6.96 -14.93 -4.60
N SER A 19 6.11 -13.93 -4.82
CA SER A 19 4.65 -14.09 -4.78
C SER A 19 4.10 -14.96 -5.90
N ARG A 20 4.89 -15.23 -6.92
CA ARG A 20 4.49 -16.16 -8.01
C ARG A 20 4.49 -17.61 -7.54
N GLU A 21 5.23 -17.92 -6.49
CA GLU A 21 5.38 -19.29 -6.00
C GLU A 21 4.79 -19.52 -4.62
N ALA A 22 4.51 -18.43 -3.88
CA ALA A 22 3.98 -18.50 -2.52
C ALA A 22 3.11 -17.30 -2.25
N GLN A 23 2.15 -17.46 -1.34
CA GLN A 23 1.37 -16.32 -0.85
C GLN A 23 2.23 -15.53 0.13
N ILE A 24 2.34 -14.21 -0.08
CA ILE A 24 3.12 -13.33 0.76
C ILE A 24 2.23 -12.21 1.27
N ILE A 25 2.23 -12.00 2.59
CA ILE A 25 1.48 -10.92 3.24
C ILE A 25 2.49 -10.08 4.00
N ILE A 26 2.48 -8.77 3.73
CA ILE A 26 3.42 -7.84 4.36
C ILE A 26 2.64 -6.70 5.00
N SER A 27 2.99 -6.39 6.24
CA SER A 27 2.48 -5.22 6.94
C SER A 27 3.52 -4.11 6.83
N THR A 28 3.11 -2.92 6.40
CA THR A 28 4.05 -1.83 6.19
C THR A 28 3.37 -0.47 6.36
N GLN A 29 4.16 0.53 6.72
CA GLN A 29 3.78 1.94 6.68
C GLN A 29 4.67 2.72 5.69
N SER A 30 5.39 2.02 4.84
CA SER A 30 6.30 2.64 3.88
C SER A 30 5.55 3.09 2.63
N VAL A 31 5.48 4.39 2.41
CA VAL A 31 4.91 4.99 1.20
C VAL A 31 5.65 4.51 -0.04
N ASN A 32 6.98 4.46 0.04
CA ASN A 32 7.81 4.03 -1.09
C ASN A 32 7.55 2.57 -1.46
N LEU A 33 7.34 1.72 -0.48
CA LEU A 33 7.03 0.31 -0.75
C LEU A 33 5.67 0.17 -1.42
N VAL A 34 4.66 0.87 -0.91
CA VAL A 34 3.30 0.85 -1.43
C VAL A 34 3.27 1.29 -2.90
N ASP A 35 4.08 2.27 -3.29
CA ASP A 35 4.13 2.77 -4.67
C ASP A 35 4.56 1.71 -5.69
N ASN A 36 5.14 0.61 -5.23
CA ASN A 36 5.59 -0.45 -6.12
C ASN A 36 4.49 -1.47 -6.46
N PHE A 37 3.30 -1.34 -5.87
CA PHE A 37 2.23 -2.33 -6.00
C PHE A 37 0.98 -1.73 -6.62
N GLU A 38 0.10 -2.60 -7.10
CA GLU A 38 -1.19 -2.19 -7.64
C GLU A 38 -2.22 -2.03 -6.52
N PRO A 39 -3.26 -1.22 -6.71
CA PRO A 39 -4.32 -1.10 -5.70
C PRO A 39 -4.86 -2.45 -5.24
N GLU A 40 -5.06 -3.38 -6.16
CA GLU A 40 -5.61 -4.71 -5.84
C GLU A 40 -4.71 -5.52 -4.90
N ASP A 41 -3.44 -5.16 -4.79
CA ASP A 41 -2.50 -5.82 -3.88
C ASP A 41 -2.57 -5.26 -2.45
N ILE A 42 -3.30 -4.17 -2.25
CA ILE A 42 -3.28 -3.41 -1.00
C ILE A 42 -4.55 -3.65 -0.21
N ILE A 43 -4.38 -3.93 1.08
CA ILE A 43 -5.49 -3.96 2.05
C ILE A 43 -5.20 -2.87 3.07
N VAL A 44 -6.09 -1.90 3.14
CA VAL A 44 -6.01 -0.82 4.13
C VAL A 44 -6.65 -1.30 5.43
N VAL A 45 -5.98 -1.06 6.54
CA VAL A 45 -6.45 -1.47 7.86
C VAL A 45 -6.71 -0.23 8.71
N ASP A 46 -7.92 -0.11 9.21
CA ASP A 46 -8.35 0.99 10.09
C ASP A 46 -9.03 0.45 11.34
N ARG A 47 -9.15 1.32 12.34
CA ARG A 47 -9.99 1.04 13.51
C ARG A 47 -11.16 2.01 13.54
N LYS A 48 -12.36 1.46 13.62
CA LYS A 48 -13.59 2.24 13.76
C LYS A 48 -14.46 1.62 14.83
N ASP A 49 -14.90 2.43 15.78
CA ASP A 49 -15.80 1.99 16.84
C ASP A 49 -15.23 0.77 17.60
N ASN A 50 -13.92 0.80 17.90
CA ASN A 50 -13.21 -0.26 18.59
C ASN A 50 -13.10 -1.58 17.79
N ALA A 51 -13.43 -1.55 16.51
CA ALA A 51 -13.29 -2.72 15.65
C ALA A 51 -12.24 -2.46 14.57
N THR A 52 -11.58 -3.52 14.14
CA THR A 52 -10.64 -3.47 13.02
C THR A 52 -11.42 -3.62 11.72
N VAL A 53 -11.20 -2.72 10.79
CA VAL A 53 -11.86 -2.72 9.48
C VAL A 53 -10.80 -2.92 8.40
N PHE A 54 -11.05 -3.85 7.49
CA PHE A 54 -10.17 -4.15 6.35
C PHE A 54 -10.86 -3.70 5.06
N ASN A 55 -10.10 -3.03 4.19
CA ASN A 55 -10.62 -2.58 2.91
C ASN A 55 -9.60 -2.85 1.81
N ARG A 56 -9.91 -3.75 0.89
CA ARG A 56 -9.08 -4.01 -0.28
C ARG A 56 -9.30 -2.89 -1.29
N LEU A 57 -8.23 -2.34 -1.81
CA LEU A 57 -8.30 -1.26 -2.77
C LEU A 57 -8.66 -1.81 -4.16
N ASP A 58 -9.09 -0.91 -5.04
CA ASP A 58 -9.63 -1.22 -6.35
C ASP A 58 -9.23 -0.12 -7.31
N SER A 59 -8.60 -0.50 -8.42
CA SER A 59 -8.14 0.46 -9.44
C SER A 59 -9.29 1.27 -10.03
N GLU A 60 -10.47 0.68 -10.20
CA GLU A 60 -11.61 1.39 -10.76
C GLU A 60 -12.07 2.53 -9.86
N ASN A 61 -12.16 2.27 -8.56
CA ASN A 61 -12.58 3.28 -7.59
C ASN A 61 -11.55 4.39 -7.42
N LEU A 62 -10.29 4.12 -7.72
CA LEU A 62 -9.21 5.07 -7.58
C LEU A 62 -8.75 5.66 -8.91
N ALA A 63 -9.38 5.30 -10.03
CA ALA A 63 -8.92 5.69 -11.36
C ALA A 63 -8.70 7.19 -11.51
N HIS A 64 -9.64 7.99 -11.00
CA HIS A 64 -9.55 9.44 -11.07
C HIS A 64 -8.33 9.97 -10.33
N TRP A 65 -8.06 9.43 -9.13
CA TRP A 65 -6.90 9.82 -8.33
C TRP A 65 -5.59 9.37 -8.96
N LEU A 66 -5.57 8.16 -9.54
CA LEU A 66 -4.36 7.56 -10.12
C LEU A 66 -3.91 8.24 -11.42
N GLU A 67 -4.75 9.08 -12.02
CA GLU A 67 -4.36 9.90 -13.16
C GLU A 67 -3.29 10.93 -12.78
N ASP A 68 -3.35 11.45 -11.56
CA ASP A 68 -2.49 12.55 -11.10
C ASP A 68 -1.55 12.18 -9.97
N TYR A 69 -1.82 11.10 -9.24
CA TYR A 69 -1.10 10.75 -8.02
C TYR A 69 -0.69 9.28 -8.01
N SER A 70 0.45 8.99 -7.37
CA SER A 70 0.84 7.61 -7.06
C SER A 70 -0.02 7.07 -5.91
N LEU A 71 -0.02 5.76 -5.75
CA LEU A 71 -0.76 5.11 -4.67
C LEU A 71 -0.29 5.58 -3.29
N GLY A 72 1.02 5.73 -3.11
CA GLY A 72 1.59 6.26 -1.86
C GLY A 72 1.17 7.69 -1.60
N GLU A 73 1.11 8.54 -2.64
CA GLU A 73 0.63 9.91 -2.51
C GLU A 73 -0.84 9.96 -2.11
N ILE A 74 -1.65 9.08 -2.69
CA ILE A 74 -3.07 8.96 -2.34
C ILE A 74 -3.22 8.60 -0.87
N TRP A 75 -2.40 7.69 -0.38
CA TRP A 75 -2.38 7.31 1.02
C TRP A 75 -1.98 8.49 1.92
N GLU A 76 -0.92 9.21 1.54
CA GLU A 76 -0.46 10.39 2.29
C GLU A 76 -1.53 11.48 2.37
N LYS A 77 -2.37 11.60 1.35
CA LYS A 77 -3.47 12.57 1.34
C LYS A 77 -4.68 12.11 2.14
N ASN A 78 -4.59 10.94 2.75
CA ASN A 78 -5.66 10.33 3.56
C ASN A 78 -6.96 10.10 2.77
N VAL A 79 -6.84 9.78 1.50
CA VAL A 79 -8.00 9.46 0.65
C VAL A 79 -8.53 8.06 0.93
N ILE A 80 -7.63 7.13 1.25
CA ILE A 80 -7.96 5.70 1.38
C ILE A 80 -7.98 5.23 2.83
N GLY A 81 -7.66 6.09 3.80
CA GLY A 81 -7.57 5.69 5.20
C GLY A 81 -6.26 4.99 5.53
N GLY A 82 -6.21 4.32 6.68
CA GLY A 82 -5.04 3.55 7.09
C GLY A 82 -3.87 4.37 7.57
N GLN A 83 -4.08 5.66 7.88
CA GLN A 83 -3.01 6.50 8.40
C GLN A 83 -2.62 6.05 9.81
N PRO A 84 -1.32 6.09 10.13
CA PRO A 84 -0.87 5.78 11.49
C PRO A 84 -1.52 6.74 12.50
N LEU A 85 -1.86 6.23 13.66
CA LEU A 85 -2.33 7.06 14.77
C LEU A 85 -1.12 7.71 15.45
N ASN A 86 -1.25 8.99 15.73
CA ASN A 86 -0.21 9.74 16.45
C ASN A 86 -0.54 9.87 17.91
#